data_eadd0e611667969fcf3102b355fdb0ac
#
_entry.id   eadd0e611667969fcf3102b355fdb0ac
#
_cell.length_a   1.000
_cell.length_b   1.000
_cell.length_c   1.000
_cell.angle_alpha   90.00
_cell.angle_beta   90.00
_cell.angle_gamma   90.00
#
_symmetry.space_group_name_H-M   'P 1'
#
loop_
_entity.id
_entity.type
_entity.pdbx_description
1 polymer ?
#
loop_
_entity_poly.entity_id
_entity_poly.type
_entity_poly.pdbx_seq_one_letter_code
_entity_poly.pdbx_strand_id
1 'polypeptide(L)'
;MSKVNGSIAILGSGETSPNLVSAHKQVVNNIKDEVNAYLIDTPFGFQENADELTSKLKEFYKKSVNIEINVASFRNKKVINSINYFQMIEELSNSNFIFAGPGSPSYASKTWADSEIPELFKEHINKGGVAVFSSAAASTLGVKTLPVYEIYKVGTEPYWEKGLNILDIFELNCTVIPHFNNKEGGTHDTSFSYVGE
;
A
#
# COMPACT_ATOMS: atom_id res chain seq x y z
N MET A 1 -11.68 -23.41 -5.79
CA MET A 1 -11.16 -22.04 -5.84
C MET A 1 -12.19 -21.12 -5.24
N SER A 2 -11.88 -20.39 -4.17
CA SER A 2 -12.77 -19.38 -3.63
C SER A 2 -12.80 -18.19 -4.62
N LYS A 3 -13.99 -17.78 -5.02
CA LYS A 3 -14.16 -16.61 -5.90
C LYS A 3 -13.71 -15.37 -5.15
N VAL A 4 -12.74 -14.64 -5.67
CA VAL A 4 -12.36 -13.33 -5.15
C VAL A 4 -13.53 -12.37 -5.37
N ASN A 5 -14.06 -11.79 -4.30
CA ASN A 5 -15.24 -10.93 -4.35
C ASN A 5 -14.91 -9.43 -4.27
N GLY A 6 -13.74 -9.09 -3.77
CA GLY A 6 -13.26 -7.71 -3.61
C GLY A 6 -12.44 -7.23 -4.79
N SER A 7 -11.81 -6.10 -4.60
CA SER A 7 -11.00 -5.46 -5.63
C SER A 7 -9.72 -4.85 -5.08
N ILE A 8 -8.72 -4.77 -5.94
CA ILE A 8 -7.46 -4.11 -5.67
C ILE A 8 -7.22 -3.01 -6.71
N ALA A 9 -6.80 -1.84 -6.26
CA ALA A 9 -6.29 -0.79 -7.14
C ALA A 9 -4.80 -0.60 -6.88
N ILE A 10 -4.02 -0.57 -7.96
CA ILE A 10 -2.57 -0.43 -7.92
C ILE A 10 -2.20 0.90 -8.58
N LEU A 11 -1.59 1.79 -7.80
CA LEU A 11 -1.17 3.12 -8.26
C LEU A 11 0.35 3.17 -8.28
N GLY A 12 0.93 3.59 -9.40
CA GLY A 12 2.39 3.69 -9.54
C GLY A 12 2.99 4.82 -8.71
N SER A 13 2.31 5.97 -8.66
CA SER A 13 2.72 7.16 -7.91
C SER A 13 1.60 8.20 -7.93
N GLY A 14 1.80 9.32 -7.19
CA GLY A 14 0.90 10.47 -7.25
C GLY A 14 -0.50 10.20 -6.69
N GLU A 15 -0.62 9.35 -5.68
CA GLU A 15 -1.88 8.89 -5.08
C GLU A 15 -2.78 10.03 -4.60
N THR A 16 -2.20 11.19 -4.25
CA THR A 16 -2.97 12.38 -3.86
C THR A 16 -3.13 13.40 -5.01
N SER A 17 -2.70 13.03 -6.23
CA SER A 17 -2.84 13.89 -7.40
C SER A 17 -4.31 14.11 -7.76
N PRO A 18 -4.71 15.32 -8.17
CA PRO A 18 -6.06 15.60 -8.66
C PRO A 18 -6.51 14.65 -9.77
N ASN A 19 -5.59 14.19 -10.61
CA ASN A 19 -5.88 13.27 -11.72
C ASN A 19 -6.31 11.87 -11.25
N LEU A 20 -5.94 11.46 -10.01
CA LEU A 20 -6.30 10.15 -9.46
C LEU A 20 -7.54 10.18 -8.56
N VAL A 21 -8.12 11.35 -8.28
CA VAL A 21 -9.34 11.47 -7.45
C VAL A 21 -10.49 10.63 -8.02
N SER A 22 -10.67 10.64 -9.34
CA SER A 22 -11.71 9.84 -10.00
C SER A 22 -11.50 8.34 -9.81
N ALA A 23 -10.24 7.87 -9.86
CA ALA A 23 -9.91 6.46 -9.63
C ALA A 23 -10.22 6.04 -8.18
N HIS A 24 -9.83 6.87 -7.19
CA HIS A 24 -10.20 6.63 -5.79
C HIS A 24 -11.72 6.56 -5.60
N LYS A 25 -12.47 7.52 -6.15
CA LYS A 25 -13.94 7.52 -6.06
C LYS A 25 -14.55 6.30 -6.72
N GLN A 26 -14.02 5.88 -7.86
CA GLN A 26 -14.51 4.69 -8.56
C GLN A 26 -14.39 3.42 -7.70
N VAL A 27 -13.24 3.21 -7.05
CA VAL A 27 -13.06 2.02 -6.20
C VAL A 27 -13.88 2.10 -4.91
N VAL A 28 -14.03 3.29 -4.31
CA VAL A 28 -14.91 3.50 -3.15
C VAL A 28 -16.38 3.22 -3.50
N ASN A 29 -16.84 3.62 -4.68
CA ASN A 29 -18.21 3.39 -5.14
C ASN A 29 -18.55 1.89 -5.36
N ASN A 30 -17.56 1.00 -5.39
CA ASN A 30 -17.79 -0.43 -5.42
C ASN A 30 -18.22 -1.00 -4.06
N ILE A 31 -18.03 -0.25 -2.98
CA ILE A 31 -18.45 -0.63 -1.63
C ILE A 31 -19.95 -0.36 -1.51
N LYS A 32 -20.73 -1.40 -1.19
CA LYS A 32 -22.19 -1.32 -1.11
C LYS A 32 -22.70 -0.86 0.25
N ASP A 33 -21.91 -1.13 1.28
CA ASP A 33 -22.23 -0.80 2.66
C ASP A 33 -21.65 0.57 3.05
N GLU A 34 -21.88 1.00 4.28
CA GLU A 34 -21.20 2.16 4.82
C GLU A 34 -19.67 1.97 4.78
N VAL A 35 -18.95 2.98 4.32
CA VAL A 35 -17.50 2.90 4.15
C VAL A 35 -16.81 2.94 5.50
N ASN A 36 -16.16 1.83 5.86
CA ASN A 36 -15.27 1.72 7.01
C ASN A 36 -13.82 1.64 6.51
N ALA A 37 -13.18 2.81 6.42
CA ALA A 37 -11.90 2.97 5.74
C ALA A 37 -10.72 3.13 6.70
N TYR A 38 -9.63 2.43 6.41
CA TYR A 38 -8.36 2.52 7.14
C TYR A 38 -7.16 2.73 6.23
N LEU A 39 -6.26 3.61 6.67
CA LEU A 39 -4.92 3.81 6.16
C LEU A 39 -3.93 3.04 7.04
N ILE A 40 -3.09 2.21 6.45
CA ILE A 40 -1.95 1.60 7.13
C ILE A 40 -0.66 2.38 6.82
N ASP A 41 0.02 2.85 7.86
CA ASP A 41 1.12 3.81 7.78
C ASP A 41 2.53 3.19 7.72
N THR A 42 2.62 1.86 7.64
CA THR A 42 3.89 1.12 7.64
C THR A 42 4.90 1.62 6.60
N PRO A 43 4.54 1.85 5.31
CA PRO A 43 5.53 2.17 4.28
C PRO A 43 6.37 3.41 4.59
N PHE A 44 5.81 4.38 5.31
CA PHE A 44 6.51 5.60 5.74
C PHE A 44 6.70 5.70 7.26
N GLY A 45 6.39 4.64 7.99
CA GLY A 45 6.39 4.62 9.46
C GLY A 45 7.74 4.88 10.13
N PHE A 46 8.85 4.74 9.39
CA PHE A 46 10.21 5.04 9.87
C PHE A 46 10.59 6.53 9.74
N GLN A 47 9.79 7.32 9.03
CA GLN A 47 10.07 8.73 8.77
C GLN A 47 9.66 9.61 9.96
N GLU A 48 10.47 10.63 10.27
CA GLU A 48 10.17 11.59 11.35
C GLU A 48 8.87 12.36 11.11
N ASN A 49 8.52 12.59 9.85
CA ASN A 49 7.28 13.30 9.46
C ASN A 49 6.09 12.36 9.18
N ALA A 50 6.11 11.13 9.69
CA ALA A 50 5.04 10.15 9.46
C ALA A 50 3.64 10.67 9.86
N ASP A 51 3.54 11.43 10.96
CA ASP A 51 2.28 12.02 11.41
C ASP A 51 1.76 13.10 10.43
N GLU A 52 2.66 13.88 9.86
CA GLU A 52 2.31 14.88 8.83
C GLU A 52 1.80 14.20 7.56
N LEU A 53 2.47 13.13 7.10
CA LEU A 53 2.05 12.34 5.93
C LEU A 53 0.68 11.70 6.16
N THR A 54 0.47 11.11 7.32
CA THR A 54 -0.82 10.56 7.73
C THR A 54 -1.92 11.60 7.70
N SER A 55 -1.67 12.79 8.24
CA SER A 55 -2.62 13.91 8.27
C SER A 55 -2.98 14.39 6.86
N LYS A 56 -2.00 14.52 5.97
CA LYS A 56 -2.21 14.89 4.57
C LYS A 56 -3.06 13.87 3.81
N LEU A 57 -2.82 12.58 4.02
CA LEU A 57 -3.62 11.51 3.42
C LEU A 57 -5.06 11.54 3.92
N LYS A 58 -5.28 11.69 5.23
CA LYS A 58 -6.64 11.86 5.80
C LYS A 58 -7.36 13.06 5.20
N GLU A 59 -6.66 14.19 5.09
CA GLU A 59 -7.23 15.40 4.49
C GLU A 59 -7.60 15.19 3.02
N PHE A 60 -6.74 14.52 2.24
CA PHE A 60 -7.02 14.17 0.84
C PHE A 60 -8.28 13.31 0.72
N TYR A 61 -8.39 12.23 1.50
CA TYR A 61 -9.56 11.37 1.45
C TYR A 61 -10.84 12.12 1.86
N LYS A 62 -10.78 12.94 2.91
CA LYS A 62 -11.90 13.75 3.36
C LYS A 62 -12.33 14.79 2.32
N LYS A 63 -11.39 15.60 1.80
CA LYS A 63 -11.71 16.74 0.92
C LYS A 63 -11.92 16.36 -0.53
N SER A 64 -11.16 15.37 -1.04
CA SER A 64 -11.15 15.06 -2.47
C SER A 64 -11.95 13.82 -2.80
N VAL A 65 -11.88 12.78 -1.97
CA VAL A 65 -12.60 11.51 -2.19
C VAL A 65 -13.97 11.51 -1.51
N ASN A 66 -14.15 12.33 -0.46
CA ASN A 66 -15.37 12.48 0.34
C ASN A 66 -15.66 11.25 1.22
N ILE A 67 -14.62 10.66 1.81
CA ILE A 67 -14.73 9.66 2.86
C ILE A 67 -13.84 10.02 4.05
N GLU A 68 -14.25 9.62 5.25
CA GLU A 68 -13.38 9.63 6.42
C GLU A 68 -12.51 8.37 6.40
N ILE A 69 -11.21 8.51 6.66
CA ILE A 69 -10.30 7.39 6.76
C ILE A 69 -9.59 7.40 8.11
N ASN A 70 -9.66 6.29 8.83
CA ASN A 70 -8.97 6.07 10.10
C ASN A 70 -7.53 5.61 9.87
N VAL A 71 -6.76 5.52 10.94
CA VAL A 71 -5.36 5.09 10.85
C VAL A 71 -5.17 3.81 11.63
N ALA A 72 -4.83 2.75 10.92
CA ALA A 72 -4.35 1.50 11.48
C ALA A 72 -2.82 1.59 11.57
N SER A 73 -2.32 2.12 12.70
CA SER A 73 -0.90 2.43 12.83
C SER A 73 -0.07 1.18 13.10
N PHE A 74 0.81 0.85 12.14
CA PHE A 74 1.78 -0.25 12.26
C PHE A 74 3.14 0.19 11.73
N ARG A 75 3.84 1.04 12.47
CA ARG A 75 5.07 1.69 11.99
C ARG A 75 6.32 0.83 12.11
N ASN A 76 6.36 -0.17 12.99
CA ASN A 76 7.51 -1.07 13.12
C ASN A 76 7.15 -2.39 13.78
N LYS A 77 7.99 -3.42 13.57
CA LYS A 77 7.80 -4.78 14.11
C LYS A 77 7.79 -4.89 15.63
N LYS A 78 8.36 -3.92 16.35
CA LYS A 78 8.46 -3.99 17.81
C LYS A 78 7.10 -3.98 18.52
N VAL A 79 6.06 -3.52 17.82
CA VAL A 79 4.69 -3.49 18.37
C VAL A 79 3.94 -4.82 18.19
N ILE A 80 4.46 -5.76 17.40
CA ILE A 80 3.85 -7.08 17.23
C ILE A 80 3.64 -7.74 18.60
N ASN A 81 2.48 -8.36 18.81
CA ASN A 81 2.00 -8.93 20.07
C ASN A 81 1.66 -7.89 21.18
N SER A 82 1.67 -6.59 20.89
CA SER A 82 1.11 -5.59 21.82
C SER A 82 -0.42 -5.50 21.71
N ILE A 83 -1.06 -4.96 22.74
CA ILE A 83 -2.50 -4.69 22.74
C ILE A 83 -2.89 -3.80 21.56
N ASN A 84 -2.13 -2.74 21.28
CA ASN A 84 -2.38 -1.83 20.16
C ASN A 84 -2.27 -2.54 18.80
N TYR A 85 -1.35 -3.49 18.67
CA TYR A 85 -1.23 -4.28 17.46
C TYR A 85 -2.45 -5.16 17.21
N PHE A 86 -2.94 -5.85 18.24
CA PHE A 86 -4.16 -6.69 18.10
C PHE A 86 -5.40 -5.85 17.81
N GLN A 87 -5.54 -4.67 18.43
CA GLN A 87 -6.62 -3.73 18.12
C GLN A 87 -6.56 -3.28 16.65
N MET A 88 -5.38 -2.92 16.16
CA MET A 88 -5.17 -2.54 14.76
C MET A 88 -5.52 -3.68 13.79
N ILE A 89 -5.16 -4.93 14.10
CA ILE A 89 -5.55 -6.10 13.30
C ILE A 89 -7.06 -6.29 13.28
N GLU A 90 -7.72 -6.12 14.42
CA GLU A 90 -9.20 -6.19 14.53
C GLU A 90 -9.88 -5.08 13.72
N GLU A 91 -9.40 -3.85 13.81
CA GLU A 91 -9.90 -2.71 13.02
C GLU A 91 -9.78 -2.96 11.52
N LEU A 92 -8.61 -3.39 11.04
CA LEU A 92 -8.40 -3.73 9.64
C LEU A 92 -9.26 -4.92 9.18
N SER A 93 -9.45 -5.94 10.02
CA SER A 93 -10.28 -7.11 9.70
C SER A 93 -11.76 -6.76 9.53
N ASN A 94 -12.23 -5.73 10.23
CA ASN A 94 -13.59 -5.21 10.18
C ASN A 94 -13.78 -4.10 9.13
N SER A 95 -12.71 -3.66 8.47
CA SER A 95 -12.76 -2.64 7.43
C SER A 95 -13.32 -3.20 6.11
N ASN A 96 -13.82 -2.30 5.25
CA ASN A 96 -14.16 -2.63 3.86
C ASN A 96 -13.36 -1.82 2.84
N PHE A 97 -12.51 -0.90 3.32
CA PHE A 97 -11.56 -0.15 2.50
C PHE A 97 -10.22 -0.04 3.22
N ILE A 98 -9.14 -0.44 2.56
CA ILE A 98 -7.77 -0.28 3.05
C ILE A 98 -6.96 0.51 2.04
N PHE A 99 -6.19 1.50 2.53
CA PHE A 99 -5.19 2.21 1.76
C PHE A 99 -3.80 1.99 2.36
N ALA A 100 -2.82 1.67 1.50
CA ALA A 100 -1.40 1.67 1.84
C ALA A 100 -0.62 2.44 0.76
N GLY A 101 0.23 3.37 1.18
CA GLY A 101 0.78 4.40 0.30
C GLY A 101 2.29 4.39 0.12
N PRO A 102 2.85 5.57 -0.12
CA PRO A 102 4.26 5.77 -0.43
C PRO A 102 5.18 5.47 0.76
N GLY A 103 6.49 5.41 0.49
CA GLY A 103 7.52 5.20 1.51
C GLY A 103 8.66 4.32 1.00
N SER A 104 9.16 3.41 1.86
CA SER A 104 10.18 2.43 1.51
C SER A 104 9.54 1.06 1.25
N PRO A 105 9.69 0.51 0.03
CA PRO A 105 9.19 -0.83 -0.29
C PRO A 105 9.83 -1.92 0.56
N SER A 106 11.14 -1.85 0.79
CA SER A 106 11.86 -2.84 1.58
C SER A 106 11.45 -2.80 3.04
N TYR A 107 11.26 -1.59 3.59
CA TYR A 107 10.76 -1.42 4.96
C TYR A 107 9.38 -2.01 5.14
N ALA A 108 8.45 -1.70 4.22
CA ALA A 108 7.10 -2.23 4.24
C ALA A 108 7.10 -3.75 4.11
N SER A 109 7.79 -4.30 3.09
CA SER A 109 7.86 -5.74 2.86
C SER A 109 8.39 -6.49 4.07
N LYS A 110 9.53 -6.06 4.66
CA LYS A 110 10.14 -6.68 5.84
C LYS A 110 9.27 -6.56 7.10
N THR A 111 8.57 -5.46 7.26
CA THR A 111 7.71 -5.24 8.43
C THR A 111 6.46 -6.10 8.34
N TRP A 112 5.81 -6.17 7.18
CA TRP A 112 4.60 -6.95 6.97
C TRP A 112 4.85 -8.44 6.90
N ALA A 113 5.96 -8.90 6.29
CA ALA A 113 6.27 -10.32 6.13
C ALA A 113 6.33 -11.10 7.45
N ASP A 114 6.69 -10.44 8.55
CA ASP A 114 6.80 -11.04 9.88
C ASP A 114 5.52 -10.84 10.74
N SER A 115 4.39 -10.49 10.10
CA SER A 115 3.12 -10.16 10.77
C SER A 115 1.93 -10.82 10.08
N GLU A 116 0.72 -10.64 10.61
CA GLU A 116 -0.54 -11.12 10.03
C GLU A 116 -1.01 -10.30 8.80
N ILE A 117 -0.37 -9.18 8.49
CA ILE A 117 -0.81 -8.24 7.45
C ILE A 117 -0.93 -8.87 6.06
N PRO A 118 0.00 -9.71 5.57
CA PRO A 118 -0.15 -10.31 4.25
C PRO A 118 -1.42 -11.15 4.10
N GLU A 119 -1.70 -11.99 5.09
CA GLU A 119 -2.91 -12.82 5.07
C GLU A 119 -4.17 -11.98 5.29
N LEU A 120 -4.11 -10.95 6.15
CA LEU A 120 -5.21 -10.00 6.34
C LEU A 120 -5.58 -9.29 5.04
N PHE A 121 -4.62 -8.83 4.24
CA PHE A 121 -4.89 -8.22 2.93
C PHE A 121 -5.59 -9.20 1.98
N LYS A 122 -5.10 -10.44 1.91
CA LYS A 122 -5.74 -11.49 1.09
C LYS A 122 -7.17 -11.77 1.53
N GLU A 123 -7.38 -11.94 2.84
CA GLU A 123 -8.71 -12.17 3.40
C GLU A 123 -9.66 -10.99 3.17
N HIS A 124 -9.18 -9.76 3.39
CA HIS A 124 -9.95 -8.55 3.16
C HIS A 124 -10.49 -8.49 1.71
N ILE A 125 -9.63 -8.75 0.73
CA ILE A 125 -10.00 -8.76 -0.68
C ILE A 125 -10.94 -9.96 -0.98
N ASN A 126 -10.65 -11.15 -0.45
CA ASN A 126 -11.51 -12.33 -0.68
C ASN A 126 -12.93 -12.14 -0.11
N LYS A 127 -13.09 -11.43 1.01
CA LYS A 127 -14.37 -11.13 1.64
C LYS A 127 -15.18 -10.03 0.91
N GLY A 128 -14.61 -9.37 -0.09
CA GLY A 128 -15.29 -8.32 -0.86
C GLY A 128 -14.79 -6.91 -0.56
N GLY A 129 -13.77 -6.76 0.27
CA GLY A 129 -13.14 -5.49 0.59
C GLY A 129 -12.41 -4.88 -0.61
N VAL A 130 -12.18 -3.58 -0.53
CA VAL A 130 -11.44 -2.79 -1.51
C VAL A 130 -10.09 -2.40 -0.90
N ALA A 131 -9.01 -2.69 -1.60
CA ALA A 131 -7.66 -2.30 -1.19
C ALA A 131 -6.98 -1.46 -2.26
N VAL A 132 -6.40 -0.32 -1.85
CA VAL A 132 -5.65 0.58 -2.72
C VAL A 132 -4.20 0.61 -2.26
N PHE A 133 -3.31 0.21 -3.15
CA PHE A 133 -1.86 0.21 -2.90
C PHE A 133 -1.17 1.19 -3.84
N SER A 134 -0.33 2.06 -3.29
CA SER A 134 0.40 3.06 -4.06
C SER A 134 1.91 2.97 -3.83
N SER A 135 2.69 3.23 -4.89
CA SER A 135 4.15 3.39 -4.82
C SER A 135 4.84 2.25 -4.05
N ALA A 136 5.41 2.54 -2.88
CA ALA A 136 6.11 1.56 -2.04
C ALA A 136 5.25 0.36 -1.66
N ALA A 137 4.02 0.58 -1.23
CA ALA A 137 3.09 -0.51 -0.89
C ALA A 137 2.74 -1.35 -2.14
N ALA A 138 2.54 -0.71 -3.30
CA ALA A 138 2.27 -1.41 -4.55
C ALA A 138 3.41 -2.36 -4.94
N SER A 139 4.67 -1.94 -4.73
CA SER A 139 5.85 -2.76 -5.02
C SER A 139 5.92 -4.06 -4.22
N THR A 140 5.26 -4.14 -3.06
CA THR A 140 5.30 -5.33 -2.19
C THR A 140 4.36 -6.46 -2.61
N LEU A 141 3.40 -6.18 -3.50
CA LEU A 141 2.26 -7.07 -3.78
C LEU A 141 2.61 -8.36 -4.52
N GLY A 142 3.64 -8.33 -5.33
CA GLY A 142 4.05 -9.47 -6.16
C GLY A 142 4.99 -10.45 -5.46
N VAL A 143 5.58 -11.35 -6.25
CA VAL A 143 6.54 -12.36 -5.76
C VAL A 143 7.88 -11.74 -5.36
N LYS A 144 8.22 -10.59 -5.96
CA LYS A 144 9.42 -9.80 -5.66
C LYS A 144 9.06 -8.35 -5.45
N THR A 145 9.88 -7.65 -4.70
CA THR A 145 9.80 -6.21 -4.42
C THR A 145 11.03 -5.52 -4.97
N LEU A 146 10.84 -4.45 -5.76
CA LEU A 146 11.92 -3.57 -6.18
C LEU A 146 12.10 -2.47 -5.14
N PRO A 147 13.27 -2.37 -4.45
CA PRO A 147 13.51 -1.37 -3.40
C PRO A 147 13.81 0.02 -3.98
N VAL A 148 12.83 0.62 -4.63
CA VAL A 148 12.97 1.91 -5.35
C VAL A 148 13.51 3.01 -4.44
N TYR A 149 13.04 3.09 -3.20
CA TYR A 149 13.50 4.09 -2.26
C TYR A 149 15.01 3.95 -1.96
N GLU A 150 15.46 2.75 -1.71
CA GLU A 150 16.86 2.46 -1.39
C GLU A 150 17.78 2.71 -2.59
N ILE A 151 17.33 2.36 -3.78
CA ILE A 151 18.10 2.58 -5.01
C ILE A 151 18.25 4.08 -5.27
N TYR A 152 17.14 4.85 -5.27
CA TYR A 152 17.18 6.25 -5.68
C TYR A 152 17.48 7.26 -4.57
N LYS A 153 17.15 6.93 -3.32
CA LYS A 153 17.38 7.84 -2.18
C LYS A 153 18.65 7.53 -1.41
N VAL A 154 19.04 6.27 -1.36
CA VAL A 154 20.23 5.82 -0.62
C VAL A 154 21.41 5.56 -1.55
N GLY A 155 21.17 5.33 -2.85
CA GLY A 155 22.20 5.03 -3.83
C GLY A 155 22.70 3.58 -3.76
N THR A 156 21.83 2.67 -3.31
CA THR A 156 22.13 1.23 -3.30
C THR A 156 22.09 0.68 -4.72
N GLU A 157 23.00 -0.23 -5.04
CA GLU A 157 22.93 -0.97 -6.31
C GLU A 157 21.58 -1.69 -6.47
N PRO A 158 21.02 -1.78 -7.69
CA PRO A 158 19.75 -2.45 -7.92
C PRO A 158 19.76 -3.91 -7.44
N TYR A 159 18.74 -4.28 -6.68
CA TYR A 159 18.55 -5.64 -6.16
C TYR A 159 17.06 -5.96 -5.99
N TRP A 160 16.76 -7.24 -5.84
CA TRP A 160 15.40 -7.72 -5.61
C TRP A 160 15.25 -8.24 -4.18
N GLU A 161 14.18 -7.81 -3.52
CA GLU A 161 13.71 -8.38 -2.25
C GLU A 161 12.58 -9.39 -2.49
N LYS A 162 12.28 -10.20 -1.50
CA LYS A 162 11.09 -11.05 -1.51
C LYS A 162 9.85 -10.18 -1.34
N GLY A 163 8.86 -10.35 -2.21
CA GLY A 163 7.56 -9.72 -2.09
C GLY A 163 6.61 -10.50 -1.18
N LEU A 164 5.43 -9.96 -0.96
CA LEU A 164 4.40 -10.56 -0.08
C LEU A 164 3.48 -11.53 -0.82
N ASN A 165 3.56 -11.57 -2.15
CA ASN A 165 2.75 -12.45 -3.00
C ASN A 165 1.23 -12.34 -2.73
N ILE A 166 0.73 -11.12 -2.56
CA ILE A 166 -0.70 -10.86 -2.35
C ILE A 166 -1.51 -11.17 -3.62
N LEU A 167 -0.91 -10.90 -4.80
CA LEU A 167 -1.57 -11.06 -6.09
C LEU A 167 -1.83 -12.54 -6.48
N ASP A 168 -1.27 -13.49 -5.73
CA ASP A 168 -1.54 -14.92 -5.88
C ASP A 168 -3.04 -15.27 -5.73
N ILE A 169 -3.80 -14.52 -4.95
CA ILE A 169 -5.26 -14.71 -4.84
C ILE A 169 -6.00 -14.51 -6.18
N PHE A 170 -5.39 -13.81 -7.13
CA PHE A 170 -5.87 -13.64 -8.50
C PHE A 170 -5.16 -14.57 -9.50
N GLU A 171 -4.39 -15.54 -9.03
CA GLU A 171 -3.56 -16.45 -9.85
C GLU A 171 -2.48 -15.70 -10.66
N LEU A 172 -2.04 -14.51 -10.18
CA LEU A 172 -1.03 -13.69 -10.82
C LEU A 172 0.34 -13.91 -10.17
N ASN A 173 1.22 -14.60 -10.89
CA ASN A 173 2.64 -14.74 -10.53
C ASN A 173 3.44 -13.62 -11.22
N CYS A 174 3.49 -12.46 -10.60
CA CYS A 174 4.08 -11.26 -11.18
C CYS A 174 4.80 -10.40 -10.13
N THR A 175 5.49 -9.38 -10.61
CA THR A 175 6.10 -8.32 -9.79
C THR A 175 5.53 -6.98 -10.21
N VAL A 176 5.19 -6.14 -9.24
CA VAL A 176 4.71 -4.78 -9.49
C VAL A 176 5.89 -3.82 -9.45
N ILE A 177 6.11 -3.12 -10.54
CA ILE A 177 7.15 -2.10 -10.65
C ILE A 177 6.47 -0.72 -10.73
N PRO A 178 6.44 0.05 -9.63
CA PRO A 178 5.87 1.39 -9.60
C PRO A 178 6.81 2.42 -10.26
N HIS A 179 6.34 3.65 -10.42
CA HIS A 179 7.12 4.78 -10.97
C HIS A 179 7.62 4.58 -12.41
N PHE A 180 7.04 3.69 -13.20
CA PHE A 180 7.42 3.50 -14.59
C PHE A 180 7.17 4.78 -15.39
N ASN A 181 8.23 5.29 -16.08
CA ASN A 181 8.22 6.56 -16.81
C ASN A 181 7.73 7.75 -15.97
N ASN A 182 8.00 7.75 -14.66
CA ASN A 182 7.60 8.81 -13.77
C ASN A 182 8.56 9.99 -13.85
N LYS A 183 8.09 11.10 -14.41
CA LYS A 183 8.83 12.36 -14.53
C LYS A 183 8.49 13.36 -13.43
N GLU A 184 7.48 13.10 -12.62
CA GLU A 184 7.05 13.95 -11.52
C GLU A 184 7.85 13.66 -10.24
N GLY A 185 8.35 14.69 -9.58
CA GLY A 185 8.99 14.58 -8.27
C GLY A 185 10.42 14.07 -8.25
N GLY A 186 11.12 14.04 -9.39
CA GLY A 186 12.53 13.69 -9.46
C GLY A 186 12.85 12.40 -10.21
N THR A 187 13.93 11.73 -9.81
CA THR A 187 14.57 10.63 -10.53
C THR A 187 14.10 9.25 -10.07
N HIS A 188 12.81 9.03 -9.85
CA HIS A 188 12.29 7.72 -9.43
C HIS A 188 11.76 6.86 -10.59
N ASP A 189 12.10 7.21 -11.82
CA ASP A 189 11.69 6.46 -13.00
C ASP A 189 12.31 5.06 -13.01
N THR A 190 11.46 4.03 -13.05
CA THR A 190 11.85 2.63 -13.06
C THR A 190 11.80 2.01 -14.46
N SER A 191 11.80 2.83 -15.52
CA SER A 191 11.92 2.33 -16.89
C SER A 191 13.31 1.72 -17.13
N PHE A 192 13.44 0.85 -18.12
CA PHE A 192 14.70 0.21 -18.47
C PHE A 192 15.85 1.17 -18.76
N SER A 193 15.55 2.39 -19.20
CA SER A 193 16.57 3.42 -19.43
C SER A 193 17.28 3.88 -18.16
N TYR A 194 16.69 3.64 -16.97
CA TYR A 194 17.25 4.08 -15.70
C TYR A 194 17.66 2.94 -14.78
N VAL A 195 16.90 1.84 -14.76
CA VAL A 195 17.14 0.71 -13.82
C VAL A 195 17.89 -0.43 -14.51
N GLY A 196 17.85 -0.50 -15.84
CA GLY A 196 18.39 -1.63 -16.60
C GLY A 196 17.44 -2.84 -16.62
N GLU A 197 17.94 -3.96 -17.13
CA GLU A 197 17.21 -5.23 -17.17
C GLU A 197 17.22 -5.98 -15.84
#